data_c27191accb2857f132909ef5d55970ec
#
_entry.id   c27191accb2857f132909ef5d55970ec
#
_cell.length_a   1.000
_cell.length_b   1.000
_cell.length_c   1.000
_cell.angle_alpha   90.00
_cell.angle_beta   90.00
_cell.angle_gamma   90.00
#
_symmetry.space_group_name_H-M   'P 1'
#
loop_
_entity.id
_entity.type
_entity.pdbx_description
1 polymer ?
#
loop_
_entity_poly.entity_id
_entity_poly.type
_entity_poly.pdbx_seq_one_letter_code
_entity_poly.pdbx_strand_id
1 'polypeptide(L)'
;MNLALKDIRYHRFKFFSSVLGVGLLLMVVLAIGGIIRGVIFDSAVIITETGADLWVVEKDTLGPFVEISRIPEDYYHAVEVIPGVAEASPLVTVWEHVVRPPRPTPLAKFMYQNAVMGTQTMVEPGWMDVPMDQRFVVIGYKPGRIGGPPRIVAGRGIEADNYEVVADAKAGFQVGERVRLGYHDYTVVGLTNNMVGFTADPVLYTTLKEAQQIHFRQDPDLLRDRRRRIGQQFTQEAAIAPRLAEPLAQRAAAVAEYTHFVNAIAVKLEPGASPEAVAKEIARWKRLEVYTAPRQVNLQLMGSNRLILLQLSLFRVILVLIAGIIIGLIIYTFTLDKVKEIAVLKLLGTPGRRIYGMILQQAILMGVLGTVLGGALEFAIEPFFPRRVEATYGDIGQMLVAMTVVAVVASMLAVRRAMKVDARSVLGT
;
A
#
# COMPACT_ATOMS: atom_id res chain seq x y z
N MET A 1 -45.75 -2.30 21.59
CA MET A 1 -44.72 -3.01 22.43
C MET A 1 -43.86 -3.82 21.49
N ASN A 2 -42.53 -3.56 21.44
CA ASN A 2 -41.66 -4.20 20.44
C ASN A 2 -41.24 -5.60 20.93
N LEU A 3 -41.86 -6.65 20.38
CA LEU A 3 -41.64 -8.05 20.73
C LEU A 3 -40.17 -8.47 20.51
N ALA A 4 -39.52 -7.93 19.46
CA ALA A 4 -38.14 -8.26 19.14
C ALA A 4 -37.17 -7.81 20.25
N LEU A 5 -37.35 -6.62 20.81
CA LEU A 5 -36.52 -6.08 21.92
C LEU A 5 -36.67 -6.86 23.22
N LYS A 6 -37.90 -7.31 23.55
CA LYS A 6 -38.13 -8.14 24.75
C LYS A 6 -37.46 -9.51 24.62
N ASP A 7 -37.52 -10.09 23.46
CA ASP A 7 -36.92 -11.38 23.16
C ASP A 7 -35.39 -11.32 23.19
N ILE A 8 -34.77 -10.28 22.60
CA ILE A 8 -33.32 -10.04 22.68
C ILE A 8 -32.88 -9.90 24.16
N ARG A 9 -33.69 -9.22 24.98
CA ARG A 9 -33.36 -9.05 26.42
C ARG A 9 -33.44 -10.36 27.19
N TYR A 10 -34.31 -11.28 26.79
CA TYR A 10 -34.45 -12.60 27.40
C TYR A 10 -33.29 -13.52 26.99
N HIS A 11 -32.90 -13.55 25.70
CA HIS A 11 -31.81 -14.36 25.16
C HIS A 11 -30.54 -13.53 24.91
N ARG A 12 -30.24 -12.55 25.78
CA ARG A 12 -29.16 -11.55 25.58
C ARG A 12 -27.78 -12.18 25.30
N PHE A 13 -27.37 -13.22 26.03
CA PHE A 13 -26.08 -13.85 25.83
C PHE A 13 -25.92 -14.45 24.43
N LYS A 14 -26.92 -15.19 23.96
CA LYS A 14 -26.91 -15.82 22.64
C LYS A 14 -26.91 -14.78 21.52
N PHE A 15 -27.70 -13.70 21.69
CA PHE A 15 -27.76 -12.61 20.71
C PHE A 15 -26.42 -11.87 20.65
N PHE A 16 -25.84 -11.45 21.77
CA PHE A 16 -24.57 -10.74 21.77
C PHE A 16 -23.39 -11.61 21.32
N SER A 17 -23.36 -12.89 21.65
CA SER A 17 -22.35 -13.82 21.12
C SER A 17 -22.44 -13.95 19.60
N SER A 18 -23.64 -13.97 19.03
CA SER A 18 -23.83 -13.97 17.59
C SER A 18 -23.41 -12.64 16.95
N VAL A 19 -23.76 -11.50 17.56
CA VAL A 19 -23.30 -10.18 17.09
C VAL A 19 -21.79 -10.08 17.11
N LEU A 20 -21.14 -10.61 18.16
CA LEU A 20 -19.67 -10.65 18.25
C LEU A 20 -19.07 -11.51 17.12
N GLY A 21 -19.60 -12.71 16.88
CA GLY A 21 -19.12 -13.58 15.81
C GLY A 21 -19.27 -12.96 14.44
N VAL A 22 -20.44 -12.36 14.16
CA VAL A 22 -20.70 -11.59 12.92
C VAL A 22 -19.78 -10.39 12.83
N GLY A 23 -19.58 -9.64 13.91
CA GLY A 23 -18.72 -8.47 13.95
C GLY A 23 -17.25 -8.81 13.64
N LEU A 24 -16.71 -9.89 14.23
CA LEU A 24 -15.35 -10.36 13.95
C LEU A 24 -15.19 -10.77 12.48
N LEU A 25 -16.17 -11.46 11.92
CA LEU A 25 -16.14 -11.85 10.52
C LEU A 25 -16.16 -10.62 9.59
N LEU A 26 -17.05 -9.67 9.87
CA LEU A 26 -17.17 -8.43 9.09
C LEU A 26 -15.95 -7.53 9.25
N MET A 27 -15.30 -7.50 10.41
CA MET A 27 -14.01 -6.84 10.60
C MET A 27 -12.97 -7.34 9.58
N VAL A 28 -12.84 -8.67 9.41
CA VAL A 28 -11.89 -9.23 8.44
C VAL A 28 -12.23 -8.81 7.01
N VAL A 29 -13.52 -8.81 6.64
CA VAL A 29 -13.98 -8.39 5.30
C VAL A 29 -13.67 -6.91 5.05
N LEU A 30 -13.91 -6.06 6.05
CA LEU A 30 -13.63 -4.62 6.00
C LEU A 30 -12.13 -4.37 5.92
N ALA A 31 -11.32 -5.06 6.74
CA ALA A 31 -9.87 -4.94 6.74
C ALA A 31 -9.25 -5.27 5.36
N ILE A 32 -9.74 -6.32 4.67
CA ILE A 32 -9.29 -6.60 3.29
C ILE A 32 -9.67 -5.46 2.34
N GLY A 33 -10.85 -4.87 2.51
CA GLY A 33 -11.25 -3.68 1.76
C GLY A 33 -10.32 -2.50 2.01
N GLY A 34 -9.94 -2.27 3.26
CA GLY A 34 -8.98 -1.26 3.67
C GLY A 34 -7.57 -1.51 3.11
N ILE A 35 -7.11 -2.76 3.10
CA ILE A 35 -5.82 -3.14 2.48
C ILE A 35 -5.82 -2.86 0.97
N ILE A 36 -6.91 -3.18 0.25
CA ILE A 36 -7.02 -2.90 -1.19
C ILE A 36 -6.83 -1.39 -1.45
N ARG A 37 -7.49 -0.54 -0.66
CA ARG A 37 -7.32 0.92 -0.78
C ARG A 37 -5.93 1.39 -0.37
N GLY A 38 -5.37 0.81 0.69
CA GLY A 38 -3.99 1.06 1.09
C GLY A 38 -3.02 0.79 -0.06
N VAL A 39 -3.16 -0.33 -0.77
CA VAL A 39 -2.35 -0.66 -1.96
C VAL A 39 -2.56 0.37 -3.09
N ILE A 40 -3.79 0.81 -3.33
CA ILE A 40 -4.07 1.83 -4.35
C ILE A 40 -3.43 3.16 -3.96
N PHE A 41 -3.55 3.57 -2.71
CA PHE A 41 -2.94 4.80 -2.21
C PHE A 41 -1.41 4.75 -2.28
N ASP A 42 -0.80 3.68 -1.76
CA ASP A 42 0.66 3.48 -1.78
C ASP A 42 1.21 3.46 -3.21
N SER A 43 0.44 2.94 -4.18
CA SER A 43 0.82 2.96 -5.59
C SER A 43 0.79 4.35 -6.22
N ALA A 44 -0.01 5.26 -5.68
CA ALA A 44 -0.17 6.60 -6.22
C ALA A 44 0.72 7.64 -5.52
N VAL A 45 1.03 7.45 -4.24
CA VAL A 45 1.61 8.49 -3.38
C VAL A 45 2.91 9.08 -3.91
N ILE A 46 3.85 8.26 -4.39
CA ILE A 46 5.11 8.77 -4.95
C ILE A 46 4.86 9.63 -6.19
N ILE A 47 3.91 9.22 -7.04
CA ILE A 47 3.60 9.92 -8.28
C ILE A 47 2.91 11.25 -8.00
N THR A 48 1.96 11.26 -7.07
CA THR A 48 1.16 12.46 -6.76
C THR A 48 1.90 13.48 -5.89
N GLU A 49 2.67 12.99 -4.91
CA GLU A 49 3.39 13.86 -3.96
C GLU A 49 4.72 14.41 -4.53
N THR A 50 5.20 13.84 -5.63
CA THR A 50 6.39 14.35 -6.33
C THR A 50 6.16 15.76 -6.91
N GLY A 51 4.91 16.16 -7.12
CA GLY A 51 4.53 17.44 -7.70
C GLY A 51 4.73 17.53 -9.22
N ALA A 52 4.90 16.39 -9.88
CA ALA A 52 5.04 16.30 -11.34
C ALA A 52 3.66 16.13 -12.01
N ASP A 53 3.42 16.91 -13.07
CA ASP A 53 2.22 16.79 -13.92
C ASP A 53 2.43 15.73 -15.02
N LEU A 54 3.68 15.65 -15.54
CA LEU A 54 4.07 14.70 -16.57
C LEU A 54 5.30 13.91 -16.16
N TRP A 55 5.35 12.67 -16.63
CA TRP A 55 6.46 11.73 -16.44
C TRP A 55 7.02 11.35 -17.80
N VAL A 56 8.26 11.74 -18.08
CA VAL A 56 8.97 11.40 -19.29
C VAL A 56 9.82 10.16 -19.03
N VAL A 57 9.64 9.14 -19.85
CA VAL A 57 10.31 7.84 -19.74
C VAL A 57 10.85 7.40 -21.09
N GLU A 58 11.64 6.34 -21.12
CA GLU A 58 12.05 5.70 -22.36
C GLU A 58 10.84 5.11 -23.08
N LYS A 59 10.85 5.18 -24.39
CA LYS A 59 9.78 4.64 -25.22
C LYS A 59 9.58 3.14 -24.99
N ASP A 60 8.33 2.70 -25.07
CA ASP A 60 7.91 1.31 -24.86
C ASP A 60 8.16 0.79 -23.43
N THR A 61 8.30 1.70 -22.43
CA THR A 61 8.35 1.35 -20.99
C THR A 61 7.11 1.84 -20.27
N LEU A 62 6.69 1.10 -19.23
CA LEU A 62 5.50 1.42 -18.42
C LEU A 62 5.76 2.46 -17.32
N GLY A 63 6.89 3.13 -17.37
CA GLY A 63 7.26 4.19 -16.42
C GLY A 63 8.23 3.74 -15.33
N PRO A 64 8.77 4.72 -14.55
CA PRO A 64 9.97 4.54 -13.74
C PRO A 64 9.80 3.57 -12.56
N PHE A 65 8.57 3.27 -12.19
CA PHE A 65 8.26 2.43 -11.03
C PHE A 65 7.75 1.03 -11.42
N VAL A 66 7.52 0.77 -12.72
CA VAL A 66 7.05 -0.53 -13.24
C VAL A 66 8.18 -1.23 -13.97
N GLU A 67 8.91 -0.50 -14.82
CA GLU A 67 9.99 -1.00 -15.64
C GLU A 67 11.19 -0.05 -15.57
N ILE A 68 12.38 -0.59 -15.73
CA ILE A 68 13.59 0.24 -15.72
C ILE A 68 13.69 1.00 -17.04
N SER A 69 13.57 2.32 -16.97
CA SER A 69 13.79 3.25 -18.09
C SER A 69 15.21 3.82 -17.99
N ARG A 70 15.82 4.09 -19.14
CA ARG A 70 17.18 4.65 -19.24
C ARG A 70 17.21 5.83 -20.18
N ILE A 71 17.09 7.01 -19.62
CA ILE A 71 17.14 8.27 -20.37
C ILE A 71 18.47 8.95 -20.03
N PRO A 72 19.21 9.51 -21.03
CA PRO A 72 20.34 10.36 -20.74
C PRO A 72 19.93 11.53 -19.84
N GLU A 73 20.71 11.78 -18.77
CA GLU A 73 20.39 12.84 -17.80
C GLU A 73 20.18 14.19 -18.48
N ASP A 74 21.03 14.56 -19.43
CA ASP A 74 21.00 15.86 -20.10
C ASP A 74 19.68 16.19 -20.82
N TYR A 75 18.83 15.20 -21.06
CA TYR A 75 17.54 15.41 -21.71
C TYR A 75 16.58 16.27 -20.88
N TYR A 76 16.75 16.35 -19.54
CA TYR A 76 15.88 17.22 -18.75
C TYR A 76 16.06 18.69 -19.12
N HIS A 77 17.27 19.15 -19.47
CA HIS A 77 17.51 20.51 -19.96
C HIS A 77 16.75 20.81 -21.25
N ALA A 78 16.73 19.84 -22.17
CA ALA A 78 16.01 20.00 -23.41
C ALA A 78 14.48 19.97 -23.22
N VAL A 79 13.99 19.21 -22.23
CA VAL A 79 12.57 19.20 -21.84
C VAL A 79 12.19 20.53 -21.16
N GLU A 80 13.06 21.09 -20.35
CA GLU A 80 12.82 22.33 -19.58
C GLU A 80 12.62 23.57 -20.50
N VAL A 81 13.19 23.57 -21.71
CA VAL A 81 13.02 24.69 -22.66
C VAL A 81 11.75 24.59 -23.51
N ILE A 82 10.97 23.54 -23.38
CA ILE A 82 9.72 23.38 -24.13
C ILE A 82 8.67 24.35 -23.58
N PRO A 83 7.96 25.11 -24.46
CA PRO A 83 6.91 26.02 -24.02
C PRO A 83 5.82 25.33 -23.18
N GLY A 84 5.49 25.92 -22.04
CA GLY A 84 4.51 25.36 -21.09
C GLY A 84 5.12 24.47 -20.02
N VAL A 85 6.43 24.24 -20.00
CA VAL A 85 7.16 23.56 -18.94
C VAL A 85 7.68 24.60 -17.95
N ALA A 86 7.25 24.51 -16.68
CA ALA A 86 7.74 25.36 -15.61
C ALA A 86 9.05 24.83 -15.03
N GLU A 87 9.19 23.52 -14.90
CA GLU A 87 10.35 22.87 -14.33
C GLU A 87 10.46 21.41 -14.82
N ALA A 88 11.68 20.95 -15.08
CA ALA A 88 11.97 19.55 -15.35
C ALA A 88 13.09 19.07 -14.42
N SER A 89 12.91 17.89 -13.80
CA SER A 89 13.85 17.32 -12.85
C SER A 89 14.12 15.86 -13.17
N PRO A 90 15.40 15.47 -13.31
CA PRO A 90 15.79 14.08 -13.52
C PRO A 90 15.65 13.28 -12.21
N LEU A 91 15.14 12.04 -12.29
CA LEU A 91 14.94 11.17 -11.17
C LEU A 91 15.53 9.78 -11.41
N VAL A 92 16.12 9.23 -10.36
CA VAL A 92 16.58 7.84 -10.33
C VAL A 92 15.85 7.10 -9.21
N THR A 93 15.32 5.92 -9.54
CA THR A 93 14.65 5.05 -8.57
C THR A 93 15.39 3.71 -8.49
N VAL A 94 15.75 3.30 -7.28
CA VAL A 94 16.47 2.05 -7.02
C VAL A 94 15.82 1.32 -5.88
N TRP A 95 15.74 -0.02 -5.97
CA TRP A 95 15.37 -0.85 -4.81
C TRP A 95 16.65 -1.35 -4.16
N GLU A 96 16.79 -1.09 -2.87
CA GLU A 96 17.96 -1.50 -2.10
C GLU A 96 17.53 -2.27 -0.85
N HIS A 97 18.32 -3.28 -0.52
CA HIS A 97 18.11 -4.12 0.64
C HIS A 97 19.06 -3.68 1.76
N VAL A 98 18.51 -3.39 2.92
CA VAL A 98 19.28 -3.00 4.10
C VAL A 98 19.04 -4.01 5.20
N VAL A 99 20.13 -4.65 5.63
CA VAL A 99 20.10 -5.55 6.79
C VAL A 99 20.14 -4.70 8.06
N ARG A 100 19.11 -4.82 8.88
CA ARG A 100 18.97 -4.05 10.12
C ARG A 100 18.84 -4.95 11.33
N PRO A 101 19.26 -4.48 12.51
CA PRO A 101 18.92 -5.17 13.75
C PRO A 101 17.38 -5.29 13.86
N PRO A 102 16.88 -6.40 14.39
CA PRO A 102 15.44 -6.64 14.47
C PRO A 102 14.76 -5.57 15.32
N ARG A 103 13.70 -4.97 14.78
CA ARG A 103 12.82 -4.07 15.53
C ARG A 103 11.46 -4.77 15.68
N PRO A 104 11.08 -5.19 16.89
CA PRO A 104 9.80 -5.86 17.08
C PRO A 104 8.65 -4.93 16.69
N THR A 105 7.74 -5.42 15.86
CA THR A 105 6.53 -4.71 15.48
C THR A 105 5.66 -4.42 16.72
N PRO A 106 4.78 -3.40 16.70
CA PRO A 106 3.86 -3.13 17.82
C PRO A 106 3.05 -4.37 18.23
N LEU A 107 2.64 -5.18 17.24
CA LEU A 107 1.94 -6.44 17.49
C LEU A 107 2.84 -7.47 18.19
N ALA A 108 4.10 -7.63 17.75
CA ALA A 108 5.06 -8.52 18.37
C ALA A 108 5.37 -8.09 19.80
N LYS A 109 5.54 -6.77 20.05
CA LYS A 109 5.69 -6.23 21.42
C LYS A 109 4.46 -6.52 22.28
N PHE A 110 3.26 -6.28 21.75
CA PHE A 110 2.02 -6.54 22.47
C PHE A 110 1.85 -8.03 22.80
N MET A 111 2.08 -8.92 21.83
CA MET A 111 2.00 -10.37 22.04
C MET A 111 3.02 -10.84 23.07
N TYR A 112 4.26 -10.34 22.98
CA TYR A 112 5.33 -10.67 23.92
C TYR A 112 5.02 -10.17 25.33
N GLN A 113 4.61 -8.93 25.50
CA GLN A 113 4.23 -8.37 26.80
C GLN A 113 3.09 -9.13 27.46
N ASN A 114 2.10 -9.59 26.68
CA ASN A 114 0.96 -10.33 27.24
C ASN A 114 1.26 -11.83 27.45
N ALA A 115 2.16 -12.42 26.64
CA ALA A 115 2.60 -13.80 26.85
C ALA A 115 3.50 -13.95 28.08
N VAL A 116 4.32 -12.94 28.38
CA VAL A 116 5.26 -12.94 29.53
C VAL A 116 4.56 -12.68 30.87
N MET A 117 3.37 -12.09 30.89
CA MET A 117 2.59 -11.95 32.13
C MET A 117 2.21 -13.29 32.80
N GLY A 118 2.37 -14.43 32.12
CA GLY A 118 2.08 -15.77 32.62
C GLY A 118 3.30 -16.63 32.99
N THR A 119 4.52 -16.25 32.62
CA THR A 119 5.71 -17.08 32.87
C THR A 119 6.90 -16.26 33.39
N GLN A 120 7.47 -16.69 34.51
CA GLN A 120 8.60 -16.01 35.18
C GLN A 120 9.96 -16.16 34.49
N THR A 121 10.05 -16.72 33.29
CA THR A 121 11.28 -16.86 32.54
C THR A 121 11.30 -15.90 31.37
N MET A 122 12.03 -14.80 31.53
CA MET A 122 12.35 -13.88 30.42
C MET A 122 13.38 -14.57 29.49
N VAL A 123 12.94 -15.42 28.61
CA VAL A 123 13.73 -15.85 27.45
C VAL A 123 13.23 -14.99 26.29
N GLU A 124 14.05 -14.06 25.82
CA GLU A 124 13.75 -13.34 24.57
C GLU A 124 13.63 -14.38 23.46
N PRO A 125 12.52 -14.39 22.70
CA PRO A 125 12.39 -15.34 21.60
C PRO A 125 13.49 -15.10 20.57
N GLY A 126 14.28 -16.12 20.24
CA GLY A 126 15.41 -16.01 19.28
C GLY A 126 15.03 -15.48 17.89
N TRP A 127 13.73 -15.43 17.54
CA TRP A 127 13.27 -14.78 16.31
C TRP A 127 13.30 -13.23 16.39
N MET A 128 13.44 -12.64 17.60
CA MET A 128 13.66 -11.19 17.76
C MET A 128 15.10 -10.79 17.41
N ASP A 129 16.05 -11.72 17.39
CA ASP A 129 17.45 -11.46 17.11
C ASP A 129 17.81 -11.68 15.62
N VAL A 130 16.85 -12.12 14.81
CA VAL A 130 17.08 -12.33 13.38
C VAL A 130 17.16 -10.98 12.67
N PRO A 131 18.29 -10.66 12.01
CA PRO A 131 18.42 -9.44 11.24
C PRO A 131 17.29 -9.34 10.21
N MET A 132 16.56 -8.23 10.21
CA MET A 132 15.52 -7.99 9.21
C MET A 132 16.16 -7.45 7.94
N ASP A 133 16.09 -8.23 6.86
CA ASP A 133 16.35 -7.74 5.51
C ASP A 133 15.13 -6.92 5.07
N GLN A 134 15.27 -5.60 5.10
CA GLN A 134 14.20 -4.69 4.73
C GLN A 134 14.52 -4.04 3.39
N ARG A 135 13.56 -4.12 2.47
CA ARG A 135 13.66 -3.46 1.17
C ARG A 135 13.21 -2.01 1.28
N PHE A 136 13.95 -1.13 0.61
CA PHE A 136 13.69 0.30 0.51
C PHE A 136 13.63 0.73 -0.94
N VAL A 137 12.83 1.76 -1.20
CA VAL A 137 12.87 2.50 -2.47
C VAL A 137 13.76 3.71 -2.28
N VAL A 138 14.90 3.75 -2.94
CA VAL A 138 15.81 4.92 -2.94
C VAL A 138 15.47 5.80 -4.12
N ILE A 139 15.12 7.06 -3.87
CA ILE A 139 14.82 8.05 -4.89
C ILE A 139 15.93 9.10 -4.88
N GLY A 140 16.64 9.18 -6.01
CA GLY A 140 17.64 10.22 -6.26
C GLY A 140 17.02 11.39 -6.99
N TYR A 141 17.19 12.59 -6.45
CA TYR A 141 16.65 13.83 -7.01
C TYR A 141 17.69 14.96 -6.95
N LYS A 142 17.45 16.05 -7.66
CA LYS A 142 18.26 17.26 -7.56
C LYS A 142 17.72 18.18 -6.45
N PRO A 143 18.50 18.47 -5.38
CA PRO A 143 18.06 19.39 -4.33
C PRO A 143 17.59 20.73 -4.90
N GLY A 144 16.48 21.25 -4.38
CA GLY A 144 15.85 22.47 -4.86
C GLY A 144 14.94 22.31 -6.07
N ARG A 145 14.78 21.09 -6.62
CA ARG A 145 13.87 20.77 -7.71
C ARG A 145 12.77 19.80 -7.27
N ILE A 146 11.72 19.68 -8.11
CA ILE A 146 10.66 18.67 -7.91
C ILE A 146 11.26 17.27 -7.87
N GLY A 147 10.57 16.35 -7.20
CA GLY A 147 11.01 14.95 -7.05
C GLY A 147 11.64 14.62 -5.70
N GLY A 148 11.92 15.62 -4.88
CA GLY A 148 12.39 15.43 -3.50
C GLY A 148 11.27 15.11 -2.51
N PRO A 149 11.62 14.99 -1.20
CA PRO A 149 10.64 14.71 -0.16
C PRO A 149 9.61 15.86 -0.07
N PRO A 150 8.31 15.58 -0.16
CA PRO A 150 7.27 16.63 -0.25
C PRO A 150 7.15 17.43 1.05
N ARG A 151 7.41 16.77 2.18
CA ARG A 151 7.33 17.39 3.50
C ARG A 151 8.33 16.74 4.46
N ILE A 152 9.10 17.56 5.15
CA ILE A 152 9.99 17.14 6.23
C ILE A 152 9.27 17.35 7.55
N VAL A 153 9.16 16.26 8.33
CA VAL A 153 8.48 16.26 9.65
C VAL A 153 9.47 16.38 10.80
N ALA A 154 10.75 16.01 10.59
CA ALA A 154 11.82 16.16 11.56
C ALA A 154 13.16 16.31 10.84
N GLY A 155 14.11 17.04 11.43
CA GLY A 155 15.43 17.27 10.83
C GLY A 155 15.39 18.31 9.71
N ARG A 156 16.20 18.12 8.67
CA ARG A 156 16.34 19.01 7.50
C ARG A 156 16.34 18.26 6.18
N GLY A 157 16.23 18.99 5.08
CA GLY A 157 16.43 18.45 3.73
C GLY A 157 17.89 18.18 3.40
N ILE A 158 18.11 17.55 2.25
CA ILE A 158 19.44 17.33 1.69
C ILE A 158 19.86 18.60 0.96
N GLU A 159 21.06 19.10 1.28
CA GLU A 159 21.57 20.33 0.69
C GLU A 159 22.71 20.08 -0.31
N ALA A 160 23.47 18.99 -0.12
CA ALA A 160 24.62 18.66 -0.93
C ALA A 160 24.90 17.15 -1.01
N ASP A 161 25.82 16.77 -1.91
CA ASP A 161 26.29 15.38 -2.10
C ASP A 161 27.28 15.00 -0.95
N ASN A 162 26.74 14.67 0.22
CA ASN A 162 27.53 14.34 1.43
C ASN A 162 27.10 13.01 2.06
N TYR A 163 26.58 12.07 1.27
CA TYR A 163 26.01 10.82 1.78
C TYR A 163 24.94 11.05 2.84
N GLU A 164 24.03 11.95 2.52
CA GLU A 164 22.88 12.28 3.33
C GLU A 164 21.62 11.62 2.79
N VAL A 165 20.70 11.25 3.70
CA VAL A 165 19.41 10.65 3.33
C VAL A 165 18.29 11.24 4.15
N VAL A 166 17.15 11.49 3.49
CA VAL A 166 15.87 11.75 4.15
C VAL A 166 15.04 10.49 4.06
N ALA A 167 14.63 9.95 5.20
CA ALA A 167 13.91 8.67 5.31
C ALA A 167 12.43 8.88 5.60
N ASP A 168 11.56 7.99 5.11
CA ASP A 168 10.19 7.94 5.61
C ASP A 168 10.15 7.48 7.06
N ALA A 169 9.26 8.05 7.87
CA ALA A 169 9.11 7.72 9.29
C ALA A 169 8.79 6.23 9.52
N LYS A 170 8.09 5.58 8.57
CA LYS A 170 7.82 4.13 8.61
C LYS A 170 9.08 3.29 8.45
N ALA A 171 10.15 3.85 7.89
CA ALA A 171 11.46 3.20 7.87
C ALA A 171 12.01 2.96 9.27
N GLY A 172 11.51 3.71 10.27
CA GLY A 172 11.91 3.59 11.67
C GLY A 172 13.31 4.11 11.96
N PHE A 173 13.93 4.90 11.08
CA PHE A 173 15.19 5.59 11.35
C PHE A 173 14.99 6.80 12.25
N GLN A 174 16.04 7.17 12.96
CA GLN A 174 16.11 8.43 13.70
C GLN A 174 17.07 9.40 13.00
N VAL A 175 16.84 10.70 13.16
CA VAL A 175 17.76 11.73 12.65
C VAL A 175 19.13 11.54 13.32
N GLY A 176 20.19 11.51 12.50
CA GLY A 176 21.57 11.23 12.92
C GLY A 176 21.97 9.75 12.86
N GLU A 177 21.02 8.83 12.62
CA GLU A 177 21.32 7.40 12.45
C GLU A 177 22.04 7.17 11.11
N ARG A 178 22.93 6.15 11.07
CA ARG A 178 23.63 5.76 9.84
C ARG A 178 22.96 4.57 9.21
N VAL A 179 22.84 4.60 7.90
CA VAL A 179 22.31 3.51 7.06
C VAL A 179 23.28 3.23 5.93
N ARG A 180 23.58 1.95 5.71
CA ARG A 180 24.45 1.53 4.61
C ARG A 180 23.61 1.30 3.36
N LEU A 181 23.87 2.09 2.31
CA LEU A 181 23.27 1.94 0.99
C LEU A 181 24.37 1.69 -0.04
N GLY A 182 24.29 0.56 -0.72
CA GLY A 182 25.37 0.13 -1.61
C GLY A 182 26.69 -0.03 -0.87
N TYR A 183 27.71 0.75 -1.28
CA TYR A 183 29.04 0.68 -0.70
C TYR A 183 29.35 1.75 0.36
N HIS A 184 28.41 2.69 0.60
CA HIS A 184 28.64 3.85 1.46
C HIS A 184 27.68 3.90 2.64
N ASP A 185 28.14 4.52 3.72
CA ASP A 185 27.33 4.80 4.90
C ASP A 185 26.72 6.20 4.76
N TYR A 186 25.39 6.27 4.81
CA TYR A 186 24.60 7.48 4.71
C TYR A 186 24.13 7.92 6.09
N THR A 187 24.05 9.22 6.32
CA THR A 187 23.49 9.77 7.55
C THR A 187 22.06 10.24 7.31
N VAL A 188 21.13 9.80 8.15
CA VAL A 188 19.73 10.26 8.11
C VAL A 188 19.67 11.68 8.64
N VAL A 189 19.46 12.68 7.76
CA VAL A 189 19.43 14.11 8.12
C VAL A 189 18.02 14.63 8.34
N GLY A 190 17.01 13.93 7.83
CA GLY A 190 15.61 14.31 7.98
C GLY A 190 14.67 13.11 7.86
N LEU A 191 13.44 13.35 8.31
CA LEU A 191 12.35 12.39 8.18
C LEU A 191 11.19 13.00 7.41
N THR A 192 10.61 12.23 6.51
CA THR A 192 9.35 12.52 5.83
C THR A 192 8.25 11.56 6.33
N ASN A 193 7.02 11.75 5.93
CA ASN A 193 5.91 10.92 6.36
C ASN A 193 5.05 10.46 5.19
N ASN A 194 4.57 9.22 5.28
CA ASN A 194 3.66 8.59 4.31
C ASN A 194 4.25 8.39 2.90
N MET A 195 5.56 8.42 2.74
CA MET A 195 6.24 8.14 1.47
C MET A 195 6.65 6.67 1.42
N VAL A 196 5.84 5.88 0.73
CA VAL A 196 6.05 4.45 0.57
C VAL A 196 5.96 4.07 -0.90
N GLY A 197 6.76 3.08 -1.29
CA GLY A 197 6.68 2.46 -2.60
C GLY A 197 5.40 1.63 -2.77
N PHE A 198 5.12 1.23 -3.99
CA PHE A 198 3.92 0.46 -4.35
C PHE A 198 3.82 -0.92 -3.65
N THR A 199 4.93 -1.46 -3.15
CA THR A 199 4.98 -2.69 -2.34
C THR A 199 4.95 -2.40 -0.84
N ALA A 200 4.67 -1.15 -0.45
CA ALA A 200 4.73 -0.62 0.92
C ALA A 200 6.16 -0.55 1.49
N ASP A 201 7.18 -0.58 0.63
CA ASP A 201 8.57 -0.36 1.02
C ASP A 201 8.77 1.13 1.36
N PRO A 202 9.38 1.47 2.50
CA PRO A 202 9.63 2.86 2.86
C PRO A 202 10.58 3.53 1.86
N VAL A 203 10.36 4.82 1.62
CA VAL A 203 11.20 5.62 0.70
C VAL A 203 12.37 6.25 1.44
N LEU A 204 13.53 6.22 0.80
CA LEU A 204 14.73 6.96 1.17
C LEU A 204 15.06 7.94 0.04
N TYR A 205 15.18 9.22 0.35
CA TYR A 205 15.58 10.23 -0.60
C TYR A 205 17.08 10.51 -0.45
N THR A 206 17.80 10.58 -1.56
CA THR A 206 19.21 11.00 -1.61
C THR A 206 19.44 11.88 -2.83
N THR A 207 20.66 12.38 -3.04
CA THR A 207 20.96 13.15 -4.23
C THR A 207 20.94 12.28 -5.49
N LEU A 208 20.68 12.90 -6.64
CA LEU A 208 20.64 12.20 -7.93
C LEU A 208 21.93 11.41 -8.19
N LYS A 209 23.08 12.05 -7.95
CA LYS A 209 24.41 11.47 -8.19
C LYS A 209 24.67 10.24 -7.31
N GLU A 210 24.31 10.32 -6.04
CA GLU A 210 24.47 9.23 -5.10
C GLU A 210 23.53 8.04 -5.44
N ALA A 211 22.28 8.33 -5.82
CA ALA A 211 21.36 7.31 -6.28
C ALA A 211 21.85 6.61 -7.58
N GLN A 212 22.45 7.37 -8.51
CA GLN A 212 23.10 6.79 -9.69
C GLN A 212 24.25 5.85 -9.29
N GLN A 213 25.08 6.21 -8.30
CA GLN A 213 26.13 5.32 -7.80
C GLN A 213 25.57 4.01 -7.21
N ILE A 214 24.49 4.10 -6.44
CA ILE A 214 23.78 2.92 -5.90
C ILE A 214 23.21 2.08 -7.05
N HIS A 215 22.51 2.71 -7.99
CA HIS A 215 21.83 2.03 -9.10
C HIS A 215 22.78 1.24 -9.98
N PHE A 216 23.90 1.83 -10.35
CA PHE A 216 24.85 1.22 -11.28
C PHE A 216 25.86 0.31 -10.58
N ARG A 217 25.81 0.21 -9.23
CA ARG A 217 26.69 -0.65 -8.40
C ARG A 217 28.11 -0.65 -8.94
N GLN A 218 28.65 0.55 -9.14
CA GLN A 218 30.00 0.70 -9.67
C GLN A 218 30.97 0.23 -8.59
N ASP A 219 31.42 -1.04 -8.71
CA ASP A 219 32.51 -1.57 -7.91
C ASP A 219 33.76 -0.72 -8.19
N PRO A 220 34.36 -0.07 -7.16
CA PRO A 220 35.55 0.75 -7.33
C PRO A 220 36.71 -0.01 -8.02
N ASP A 221 36.80 -1.32 -7.81
CA ASP A 221 37.85 -2.15 -8.40
C ASP A 221 37.57 -2.43 -9.89
N LEU A 222 36.33 -2.70 -10.26
CA LEU A 222 35.94 -2.81 -11.67
C LEU A 222 36.12 -1.51 -12.44
N LEU A 223 35.87 -0.37 -11.81
CA LEU A 223 36.13 0.95 -12.40
C LEU A 223 37.62 1.21 -12.61
N ARG A 224 38.47 0.84 -11.61
CA ARG A 224 39.92 0.94 -11.73
C ARG A 224 40.46 0.08 -12.87
N ASP A 225 39.95 -1.16 -12.98
CA ASP A 225 40.34 -2.07 -14.07
C ASP A 225 39.85 -1.57 -15.42
N ARG A 226 38.65 -1.00 -15.49
CA ARG A 226 38.11 -0.41 -16.72
C ARG A 226 38.91 0.83 -17.15
N ARG A 227 39.26 1.72 -16.21
CA ARG A 227 40.15 2.86 -16.45
C ARG A 227 41.53 2.40 -16.94
N ARG A 228 42.09 1.37 -16.33
CA ARG A 228 43.39 0.81 -16.72
C ARG A 228 43.33 0.25 -18.15
N ARG A 229 42.29 -0.49 -18.50
CA ARG A 229 42.12 -1.03 -19.89
C ARG A 229 41.94 0.07 -20.90
N ILE A 230 41.09 1.07 -20.60
CA ILE A 230 40.89 2.24 -21.48
C ILE A 230 42.24 2.99 -21.64
N GLY A 231 42.96 3.26 -20.57
CA GLY A 231 44.27 3.88 -20.63
C GLY A 231 45.26 3.09 -21.48
N GLN A 232 45.31 1.75 -21.35
CA GLN A 232 46.16 0.85 -22.14
C GLN A 232 45.78 0.87 -23.64
N GLN A 233 44.48 0.85 -23.99
CA GLN A 233 44.05 0.94 -25.39
C GLN A 233 44.48 2.24 -26.03
N PHE A 234 44.25 3.39 -25.33
CA PHE A 234 44.68 4.68 -25.84
C PHE A 234 46.21 4.86 -25.87
N THR A 235 46.95 4.16 -25.01
CA THR A 235 48.41 4.17 -25.07
C THR A 235 48.94 3.40 -26.30
N GLN A 236 48.27 2.34 -26.71
CA GLN A 236 48.55 1.63 -27.99
C GLN A 236 48.22 2.49 -29.21
N GLU A 237 47.13 3.24 -29.19
CA GLU A 237 46.72 4.19 -30.25
C GLU A 237 47.52 5.48 -30.23
N ALA A 238 48.21 5.84 -29.13
CA ALA A 238 49.08 6.99 -28.97
C ALA A 238 50.31 6.96 -29.91
N ALA A 239 50.64 5.86 -30.49
CA ALA A 239 51.65 5.78 -31.55
C ALA A 239 51.29 6.65 -32.78
N ILE A 240 49.98 6.97 -32.95
CA ILE A 240 49.46 7.71 -34.11
C ILE A 240 49.35 9.21 -33.81
N ALA A 241 49.04 9.62 -32.54
CA ALA A 241 48.86 11.00 -32.14
C ALA A 241 49.23 11.25 -30.66
N PRO A 242 50.55 11.28 -30.33
CA PRO A 242 51.02 11.33 -28.94
C PRO A 242 50.52 12.51 -28.09
N ARG A 243 50.29 13.67 -28.71
CA ARG A 243 49.83 14.87 -27.99
C ARG A 243 48.36 14.89 -27.58
N LEU A 244 47.57 14.04 -28.19
CA LEU A 244 46.10 13.95 -27.95
C LEU A 244 45.69 12.71 -27.13
N ALA A 245 46.57 11.73 -27.04
CA ALA A 245 46.27 10.44 -26.42
C ALA A 245 45.95 10.56 -24.93
N GLU A 246 46.73 11.32 -24.17
CA GLU A 246 46.51 11.46 -22.73
C GLU A 246 45.27 12.29 -22.36
N PRO A 247 44.96 13.44 -23.00
CA PRO A 247 43.72 14.15 -22.79
C PRO A 247 42.49 13.34 -23.23
N LEU A 248 42.59 12.57 -24.32
CA LEU A 248 41.46 11.71 -24.80
C LEU A 248 41.24 10.51 -23.88
N ALA A 249 42.31 9.87 -23.36
CA ALA A 249 42.25 8.79 -22.40
C ALA A 249 41.63 9.25 -21.07
N GLN A 250 42.01 10.44 -20.58
CA GLN A 250 41.41 11.05 -19.39
C GLN A 250 39.91 11.35 -19.59
N ARG A 251 39.55 11.95 -20.73
CA ARG A 251 38.12 12.20 -21.07
C ARG A 251 37.33 10.90 -21.23
N ALA A 252 37.87 9.92 -21.92
CA ALA A 252 37.24 8.60 -22.11
C ALA A 252 37.08 7.87 -20.76
N ALA A 253 38.09 7.95 -19.87
CA ALA A 253 38.00 7.43 -18.53
C ALA A 253 36.94 8.14 -17.68
N ALA A 254 36.85 9.48 -17.76
CA ALA A 254 35.82 10.26 -17.10
C ALA A 254 34.41 9.96 -17.62
N VAL A 255 34.25 9.79 -18.93
CA VAL A 255 32.95 9.38 -19.56
C VAL A 255 32.57 7.94 -19.17
N ALA A 256 33.55 7.04 -19.03
CA ALA A 256 33.29 5.67 -18.58
C ALA A 256 32.92 5.57 -17.09
N GLU A 257 33.23 6.59 -16.30
CA GLU A 257 32.96 6.64 -14.86
C GLU A 257 31.55 7.07 -14.53
N TYR A 258 30.88 7.83 -15.42
CA TYR A 258 29.54 8.33 -15.21
C TYR A 258 28.57 7.77 -16.26
N THR A 259 27.73 6.87 -15.83
CA THR A 259 26.51 6.58 -16.59
C THR A 259 25.48 7.65 -16.18
N HIS A 260 25.45 8.76 -16.90
CA HIS A 260 24.47 9.83 -16.73
C HIS A 260 23.07 9.40 -17.25
N PHE A 261 22.58 8.31 -16.71
CA PHE A 261 21.22 7.83 -17.01
C PHE A 261 20.29 8.06 -15.82
N VAL A 262 19.05 8.36 -16.13
CA VAL A 262 17.95 8.50 -15.18
C VAL A 262 16.78 7.62 -15.57
N ASN A 263 15.95 7.27 -14.59
CA ASN A 263 14.79 6.41 -14.83
C ASN A 263 13.60 7.22 -15.36
N ALA A 264 13.51 8.49 -15.00
CA ALA A 264 12.48 9.39 -15.49
C ALA A 264 12.91 10.85 -15.39
N ILE A 265 12.20 11.69 -16.15
CA ILE A 265 12.22 13.13 -15.94
C ILE A 265 10.82 13.54 -15.47
N ALA A 266 10.74 14.04 -14.24
CA ALA A 266 9.51 14.62 -13.70
C ALA A 266 9.37 16.05 -14.26
N VAL A 267 8.19 16.37 -14.77
CA VAL A 267 7.90 17.66 -15.40
C VAL A 267 6.73 18.32 -14.71
N LYS A 268 6.94 19.56 -14.29
CA LYS A 268 5.89 20.46 -13.79
C LYS A 268 5.52 21.44 -14.88
N LEU A 269 4.23 21.63 -15.08
CA LEU A 269 3.72 22.53 -16.11
C LEU A 269 3.51 23.94 -15.57
N GLU A 270 3.55 24.90 -16.47
CA GLU A 270 3.11 26.26 -16.17
C GLU A 270 1.60 26.31 -15.93
N PRO A 271 1.12 27.20 -15.05
CA PRO A 271 -0.33 27.38 -14.84
C PRO A 271 -1.06 27.68 -16.15
N GLY A 272 -2.01 26.80 -16.52
CA GLY A 272 -2.80 26.93 -17.73
C GLY A 272 -2.22 26.22 -18.96
N ALA A 273 -1.04 25.61 -18.90
CA ALA A 273 -0.51 24.79 -19.97
C ALA A 273 -1.33 23.49 -20.14
N SER A 274 -1.57 23.05 -21.39
CA SER A 274 -2.22 21.79 -21.66
C SER A 274 -1.24 20.61 -21.51
N PRO A 275 -1.48 19.67 -20.60
CA PRO A 275 -0.61 18.50 -20.42
C PRO A 275 -0.47 17.68 -21.72
N GLU A 276 -1.54 17.55 -22.48
CA GLU A 276 -1.55 16.77 -23.71
C GLU A 276 -0.72 17.44 -24.83
N ALA A 277 -0.75 18.77 -24.91
CA ALA A 277 0.03 19.52 -25.89
C ALA A 277 1.53 19.40 -25.61
N VAL A 278 1.94 19.60 -24.37
CA VAL A 278 3.34 19.47 -23.93
C VAL A 278 3.81 18.02 -24.07
N ALA A 279 3.00 17.05 -23.66
CA ALA A 279 3.33 15.63 -23.81
C ALA A 279 3.55 15.25 -25.27
N LYS A 280 2.72 15.76 -26.19
CA LYS A 280 2.86 15.50 -27.62
C LYS A 280 4.14 16.12 -28.20
N GLU A 281 4.54 17.29 -27.71
CA GLU A 281 5.78 17.95 -28.15
C GLU A 281 7.01 17.16 -27.72
N ILE A 282 7.06 16.71 -26.45
CA ILE A 282 8.15 15.87 -25.95
C ILE A 282 8.18 14.51 -26.68
N ALA A 283 7.03 13.90 -26.91
CA ALA A 283 6.91 12.59 -27.59
C ALA A 283 7.33 12.62 -29.07
N ARG A 284 7.56 13.80 -29.66
CA ARG A 284 8.19 13.90 -31.02
C ARG A 284 9.61 13.32 -31.02
N TRP A 285 10.25 13.28 -29.88
CA TRP A 285 11.55 12.62 -29.76
C TRP A 285 11.37 11.11 -29.74
N LYS A 286 11.85 10.45 -30.78
CA LYS A 286 11.57 9.03 -31.09
C LYS A 286 11.89 8.02 -29.98
N ARG A 287 12.61 8.43 -28.94
CA ARG A 287 13.04 7.56 -27.83
C ARG A 287 12.31 7.84 -26.52
N LEU A 288 11.42 8.82 -26.49
CA LEU A 288 10.72 9.23 -25.28
C LEU A 288 9.23 8.93 -25.37
N GLU A 289 8.65 8.59 -24.27
CA GLU A 289 7.22 8.50 -24.04
C GLU A 289 6.86 9.34 -22.81
N VAL A 290 5.63 9.89 -22.83
CA VAL A 290 5.18 10.81 -21.79
C VAL A 290 3.85 10.36 -21.25
N TYR A 291 3.81 10.23 -19.92
CA TYR A 291 2.59 9.89 -19.21
C TYR A 291 2.17 11.05 -18.31
N THR A 292 0.89 11.36 -18.31
CA THR A 292 0.32 12.25 -17.27
C THR A 292 0.32 11.53 -15.91
N ALA A 293 0.37 12.28 -14.81
CA ALA A 293 0.38 11.68 -13.47
C ALA A 293 -0.79 10.69 -13.24
N PRO A 294 -2.06 10.96 -13.62
CA PRO A 294 -3.13 9.97 -13.53
C PRO A 294 -2.91 8.73 -14.39
N ARG A 295 -2.33 8.88 -15.59
CA ARG A 295 -2.01 7.76 -16.47
C ARG A 295 -0.91 6.89 -15.86
N GLN A 296 0.13 7.51 -15.27
CA GLN A 296 1.21 6.80 -14.59
C GLN A 296 0.70 6.00 -13.39
N VAL A 297 -0.21 6.56 -12.59
CA VAL A 297 -0.87 5.82 -11.49
C VAL A 297 -1.62 4.60 -12.02
N ASN A 298 -2.39 4.76 -13.10
CA ASN A 298 -3.10 3.64 -13.71
C ASN A 298 -2.15 2.55 -14.24
N LEU A 299 -1.04 2.93 -14.88
CA LEU A 299 -0.02 1.98 -15.34
C LEU A 299 0.59 1.21 -14.16
N GLN A 300 0.86 1.90 -13.04
CA GLN A 300 1.37 1.28 -11.82
C GLN A 300 0.39 0.25 -11.24
N LEU A 301 -0.90 0.59 -11.18
CA LEU A 301 -1.95 -0.31 -10.69
C LEU A 301 -2.16 -1.52 -11.61
N MET A 302 -2.16 -1.30 -12.93
CA MET A 302 -2.39 -2.34 -13.93
C MET A 302 -1.14 -3.19 -14.24
N GLY A 303 0.06 -2.66 -13.99
CA GLY A 303 1.33 -3.37 -14.13
C GLY A 303 1.63 -4.20 -12.87
N SER A 304 2.37 -3.60 -11.95
CA SER A 304 2.95 -4.30 -10.79
C SER A 304 1.91 -4.83 -9.79
N ASN A 305 0.80 -4.12 -9.59
CA ASN A 305 -0.16 -4.45 -8.53
C ASN A 305 -1.41 -5.21 -9.01
N ARG A 306 -1.57 -5.41 -10.31
CA ARG A 306 -2.79 -6.03 -10.88
C ARG A 306 -3.11 -7.39 -10.25
N LEU A 307 -2.12 -8.27 -10.15
CA LEU A 307 -2.33 -9.62 -9.62
C LEU A 307 -2.70 -9.57 -8.14
N ILE A 308 -2.03 -8.71 -7.36
CA ILE A 308 -2.30 -8.52 -5.93
C ILE A 308 -3.73 -8.00 -5.74
N LEU A 309 -4.12 -6.98 -6.49
CA LEU A 309 -5.47 -6.41 -6.41
C LEU A 309 -6.55 -7.41 -6.83
N LEU A 310 -6.32 -8.19 -7.89
CA LEU A 310 -7.25 -9.25 -8.30
C LEU A 310 -7.38 -10.33 -7.22
N GLN A 311 -6.28 -10.78 -6.63
CA GLN A 311 -6.28 -11.79 -5.58
C GLN A 311 -7.01 -11.28 -4.32
N LEU A 312 -6.71 -10.07 -3.86
CA LEU A 312 -7.38 -9.47 -2.71
C LEU A 312 -8.87 -9.24 -2.96
N SER A 313 -9.24 -8.80 -4.17
CA SER A 313 -10.63 -8.60 -4.57
C SER A 313 -11.39 -9.92 -4.60
N LEU A 314 -10.77 -10.99 -5.12
CA LEU A 314 -11.36 -12.33 -5.11
C LEU A 314 -11.58 -12.83 -3.67
N PHE A 315 -10.58 -12.69 -2.80
CA PHE A 315 -10.72 -13.04 -1.38
C PHE A 315 -11.83 -12.25 -0.70
N ARG A 316 -11.94 -10.94 -0.97
CA ARG A 316 -13.01 -10.10 -0.44
C ARG A 316 -14.38 -10.63 -0.84
N VAL A 317 -14.58 -10.98 -2.13
CA VAL A 317 -15.85 -11.53 -2.62
C VAL A 317 -16.17 -12.87 -1.93
N ILE A 318 -15.20 -13.77 -1.84
CA ILE A 318 -15.38 -15.07 -1.17
C ILE A 318 -15.76 -14.87 0.30
N LEU A 319 -15.08 -13.97 1.01
CA LEU A 319 -15.38 -13.70 2.41
C LEU A 319 -16.74 -13.05 2.62
N VAL A 320 -17.18 -12.17 1.73
CA VAL A 320 -18.56 -11.61 1.76
C VAL A 320 -19.59 -12.70 1.57
N LEU A 321 -19.36 -13.64 0.66
CA LEU A 321 -20.26 -14.80 0.47
C LEU A 321 -20.29 -15.70 1.71
N ILE A 322 -19.13 -16.01 2.29
CA ILE A 322 -19.04 -16.80 3.53
C ILE A 322 -19.76 -16.08 4.67
N ALA A 323 -19.53 -14.77 4.83
CA ALA A 323 -20.23 -13.96 5.82
C ALA A 323 -21.74 -14.02 5.64
N GLY A 324 -22.22 -13.91 4.41
CA GLY A 324 -23.64 -14.03 4.09
C GLY A 324 -24.23 -15.39 4.48
N ILE A 325 -23.53 -16.47 4.18
CA ILE A 325 -23.93 -17.85 4.54
C ILE A 325 -23.97 -18.01 6.07
N ILE A 326 -22.93 -17.56 6.78
CA ILE A 326 -22.86 -17.67 8.25
C ILE A 326 -23.98 -16.87 8.92
N ILE A 327 -24.23 -15.64 8.47
CA ILE A 327 -25.32 -14.80 8.98
C ILE A 327 -26.66 -15.50 8.72
N GLY A 328 -26.84 -16.04 7.51
CA GLY A 328 -28.03 -16.82 7.15
C GLY A 328 -28.23 -18.03 8.06
N LEU A 329 -27.17 -18.77 8.35
CA LEU A 329 -27.21 -19.92 9.25
C LEU A 329 -27.54 -19.51 10.69
N ILE A 330 -26.97 -18.41 11.18
CA ILE A 330 -27.26 -17.87 12.52
C ILE A 330 -28.75 -17.49 12.62
N ILE A 331 -29.28 -16.76 11.65
CA ILE A 331 -30.69 -16.36 11.62
C ILE A 331 -31.61 -17.61 11.56
N TYR A 332 -31.21 -18.58 10.73
CA TYR A 332 -31.94 -19.85 10.62
C TYR A 332 -31.98 -20.60 11.95
N THR A 333 -30.85 -20.82 12.62
CA THR A 333 -30.77 -21.50 13.92
C THR A 333 -31.55 -20.76 15.00
N PHE A 334 -31.45 -19.44 15.08
CA PHE A 334 -32.24 -18.61 15.99
C PHE A 334 -33.76 -18.80 15.76
N THR A 335 -34.16 -18.87 14.50
CA THR A 335 -35.58 -19.07 14.17
C THR A 335 -36.05 -20.46 14.55
N LEU A 336 -35.23 -21.51 14.34
CA LEU A 336 -35.56 -22.87 14.74
C LEU A 336 -35.71 -23.04 16.26
N ASP A 337 -34.80 -22.43 17.03
CA ASP A 337 -34.88 -22.48 18.50
C ASP A 337 -36.19 -21.91 19.04
N LYS A 338 -36.83 -21.01 18.29
CA LYS A 338 -38.08 -20.34 18.65
C LYS A 338 -39.34 -20.99 18.04
N VAL A 339 -39.20 -22.11 17.37
CA VAL A 339 -40.36 -22.75 16.72
C VAL A 339 -41.47 -23.05 17.72
N LYS A 340 -41.13 -23.47 18.96
CA LYS A 340 -42.13 -23.69 20.02
C LYS A 340 -42.88 -22.42 20.42
N GLU A 341 -42.17 -21.31 20.61
CA GLU A 341 -42.72 -20.00 20.95
C GLU A 341 -43.58 -19.46 19.77
N ILE A 342 -43.12 -19.64 18.55
CA ILE A 342 -43.85 -19.28 17.31
C ILE A 342 -45.14 -20.09 17.21
N ALA A 343 -45.09 -21.37 17.54
CA ALA A 343 -46.28 -22.25 17.54
C ALA A 343 -47.32 -21.76 18.57
N VAL A 344 -46.90 -21.42 19.79
CA VAL A 344 -47.78 -20.86 20.81
C VAL A 344 -48.40 -19.53 20.37
N LEU A 345 -47.57 -18.60 19.82
CA LEU A 345 -48.07 -17.34 19.28
C LEU A 345 -49.09 -17.54 18.15
N LYS A 346 -48.92 -18.56 17.33
CA LYS A 346 -49.83 -18.90 16.25
C LYS A 346 -51.16 -19.46 16.78
N LEU A 347 -51.11 -20.28 17.84
CA LEU A 347 -52.31 -20.77 18.52
C LEU A 347 -53.11 -19.64 19.22
N LEU A 348 -52.40 -18.63 19.73
CA LEU A 348 -53.01 -17.42 20.30
C LEU A 348 -53.58 -16.43 19.23
N GLY A 349 -53.57 -16.85 17.95
CA GLY A 349 -54.13 -16.04 16.85
C GLY A 349 -53.24 -14.92 16.34
N THR A 350 -51.94 -14.92 16.67
CA THR A 350 -51.01 -13.88 16.17
C THR A 350 -50.84 -14.02 14.66
N PRO A 351 -51.10 -12.95 13.86
CA PRO A 351 -50.96 -13.03 12.41
C PRO A 351 -49.52 -13.28 12.02
N GLY A 352 -49.27 -14.14 11.04
CA GLY A 352 -47.92 -14.51 10.56
C GLY A 352 -47.03 -13.30 10.17
N ARG A 353 -47.65 -12.20 9.73
CA ARG A 353 -46.93 -10.93 9.41
C ARG A 353 -46.23 -10.33 10.63
N ARG A 354 -46.78 -10.46 11.83
CA ARG A 354 -46.14 -9.98 13.07
C ARG A 354 -44.94 -10.85 13.47
N ILE A 355 -45.06 -12.16 13.30
CA ILE A 355 -43.99 -13.12 13.55
C ILE A 355 -42.83 -12.88 12.59
N TYR A 356 -43.15 -12.68 11.28
CA TYR A 356 -42.16 -12.33 10.29
C TYR A 356 -41.45 -11.01 10.64
N GLY A 357 -42.19 -9.97 10.99
CA GLY A 357 -41.65 -8.67 11.39
C GLY A 357 -40.71 -8.75 12.60
N MET A 358 -41.02 -9.61 13.58
CA MET A 358 -40.17 -9.85 14.74
C MET A 358 -38.82 -10.43 14.37
N ILE A 359 -38.81 -11.49 13.55
CA ILE A 359 -37.60 -12.19 13.10
C ILE A 359 -36.76 -11.26 12.18
N LEU A 360 -37.42 -10.54 11.26
CA LEU A 360 -36.76 -9.57 10.39
C LEU A 360 -36.07 -8.46 11.18
N GLN A 361 -36.75 -7.89 12.18
CA GLN A 361 -36.17 -6.85 13.04
C GLN A 361 -34.93 -7.37 13.79
N GLN A 362 -34.95 -8.60 14.29
CA GLN A 362 -33.78 -9.20 14.96
C GLN A 362 -32.62 -9.42 13.98
N ALA A 363 -32.92 -9.90 12.78
CA ALA A 363 -31.92 -10.13 11.74
C ALA A 363 -31.24 -8.84 11.29
N ILE A 364 -32.05 -7.77 11.05
CA ILE A 364 -31.52 -6.45 10.70
C ILE A 364 -30.69 -5.88 11.85
N LEU A 365 -31.19 -5.96 13.10
CA LEU A 365 -30.47 -5.44 14.27
C LEU A 365 -29.13 -6.17 14.46
N MET A 366 -29.09 -7.49 14.25
CA MET A 366 -27.86 -8.29 14.29
C MET A 366 -26.88 -7.86 13.20
N GLY A 367 -27.36 -7.68 11.96
CA GLY A 367 -26.54 -7.20 10.86
C GLY A 367 -25.98 -5.81 11.10
N VAL A 368 -26.79 -4.87 11.57
CA VAL A 368 -26.38 -3.50 11.90
C VAL A 368 -25.35 -3.47 13.03
N LEU A 369 -25.67 -4.11 14.16
CA LEU A 369 -24.77 -4.15 15.31
C LEU A 369 -23.46 -4.89 14.99
N GLY A 370 -23.53 -6.00 14.22
CA GLY A 370 -22.36 -6.71 13.73
C GLY A 370 -21.47 -5.85 12.83
N THR A 371 -22.08 -5.10 11.91
CA THR A 371 -21.32 -4.19 11.02
C THR A 371 -20.68 -3.04 11.79
N VAL A 372 -21.41 -2.43 12.72
CA VAL A 372 -20.87 -1.35 13.58
C VAL A 372 -19.73 -1.86 14.45
N LEU A 373 -19.91 -3.03 15.06
CA LEU A 373 -18.86 -3.67 15.87
C LEU A 373 -17.65 -4.05 15.00
N GLY A 374 -17.86 -4.62 13.81
CA GLY A 374 -16.80 -4.97 12.88
C GLY A 374 -15.99 -3.75 12.43
N GLY A 375 -16.65 -2.64 12.11
CA GLY A 375 -16.00 -1.38 11.77
C GLY A 375 -15.23 -0.78 12.96
N ALA A 376 -15.80 -0.80 14.15
CA ALA A 376 -15.10 -0.33 15.34
C ALA A 376 -13.84 -1.15 15.65
N LEU A 377 -13.92 -2.48 15.48
CA LEU A 377 -12.77 -3.38 15.63
C LEU A 377 -11.72 -3.16 14.55
N GLU A 378 -12.14 -2.90 13.30
CA GLU A 378 -11.23 -2.57 12.20
C GLU A 378 -10.38 -1.33 12.55
N PHE A 379 -11.02 -0.22 12.95
CA PHE A 379 -10.30 0.99 13.38
C PHE A 379 -9.37 0.74 14.58
N ALA A 380 -9.75 -0.13 15.50
CA ALA A 380 -8.92 -0.46 16.66
C ALA A 380 -7.68 -1.30 16.28
N ILE A 381 -7.78 -2.13 15.25
CA ILE A 381 -6.71 -3.04 14.83
C ILE A 381 -5.85 -2.42 13.71
N GLU A 382 -6.34 -1.41 12.99
CA GLU A 382 -5.62 -0.72 11.91
C GLU A 382 -4.14 -0.41 12.26
N PRO A 383 -3.78 0.16 13.42
CA PRO A 383 -2.39 0.49 13.75
C PRO A 383 -1.45 -0.73 13.87
N PHE A 384 -1.99 -1.93 14.02
CA PHE A 384 -1.21 -3.17 14.17
C PHE A 384 -0.90 -3.84 12.82
N PHE A 385 -1.53 -3.40 11.74
CA PHE A 385 -1.24 -3.95 10.42
C PHE A 385 0.11 -3.44 9.89
N PRO A 386 0.94 -4.34 9.30
CA PRO A 386 2.24 -3.96 8.72
C PRO A 386 2.09 -3.11 7.46
N ARG A 387 0.96 -3.22 6.76
CA ARG A 387 0.59 -2.40 5.60
C ARG A 387 -0.46 -1.38 5.97
N ARG A 388 -0.54 -0.31 5.20
CA ARG A 388 -1.59 0.68 5.32
C ARG A 388 -2.96 0.05 5.08
N VAL A 389 -3.85 0.23 6.03
CA VAL A 389 -5.27 -0.09 5.94
C VAL A 389 -6.01 1.23 5.92
N GLU A 390 -6.68 1.53 4.85
CA GLU A 390 -7.48 2.75 4.71
C GLU A 390 -8.95 2.43 5.04
N ALA A 391 -9.28 2.44 6.32
CA ALA A 391 -10.66 2.28 6.78
C ALA A 391 -11.51 3.50 6.41
N THR A 392 -12.61 3.30 5.70
CA THR A 392 -13.49 4.40 5.28
C THR A 392 -14.92 4.17 5.75
N TYR A 393 -15.57 5.21 6.25
CA TYR A 393 -16.99 5.15 6.61
C TYR A 393 -17.90 4.72 5.44
N GLY A 394 -17.46 4.99 4.20
CA GLY A 394 -18.15 4.54 2.99
C GLY A 394 -18.24 3.01 2.86
N ASP A 395 -17.19 2.26 3.27
CA ASP A 395 -17.24 0.79 3.23
C ASP A 395 -18.15 0.23 4.30
N ILE A 396 -18.11 0.82 5.50
CA ILE A 396 -19.02 0.44 6.57
C ILE A 396 -20.46 0.63 6.08
N GLY A 397 -20.75 1.74 5.38
CA GLY A 397 -22.05 2.00 4.77
C GLY A 397 -22.44 0.98 3.71
N GLN A 398 -21.54 0.67 2.78
CA GLN A 398 -21.77 -0.37 1.75
C GLN A 398 -21.98 -1.76 2.38
N MET A 399 -21.17 -2.10 3.39
CA MET A 399 -21.29 -3.37 4.10
C MET A 399 -22.61 -3.44 4.87
N LEU A 400 -23.05 -2.36 5.49
CA LEU A 400 -24.32 -2.29 6.20
C LEU A 400 -25.51 -2.53 5.24
N VAL A 401 -25.48 -1.96 4.05
CA VAL A 401 -26.50 -2.22 3.01
C VAL A 401 -26.44 -3.69 2.58
N ALA A 402 -25.26 -4.22 2.27
CA ALA A 402 -25.10 -5.61 1.84
C ALA A 402 -25.59 -6.59 2.91
N MET A 403 -25.22 -6.38 4.17
CA MET A 403 -25.62 -7.25 5.29
C MET A 403 -27.12 -7.13 5.60
N THR A 404 -27.70 -5.95 5.43
CA THR A 404 -29.16 -5.77 5.55
C THR A 404 -29.91 -6.59 4.50
N VAL A 405 -29.44 -6.57 3.24
CA VAL A 405 -30.02 -7.39 2.17
C VAL A 405 -29.88 -8.89 2.49
N VAL A 406 -28.70 -9.33 2.93
CA VAL A 406 -28.49 -10.72 3.35
C VAL A 406 -29.43 -11.12 4.49
N ALA A 407 -29.55 -10.26 5.53
CA ALA A 407 -30.43 -10.50 6.67
C ALA A 407 -31.91 -10.61 6.26
N VAL A 408 -32.35 -9.77 5.34
CA VAL A 408 -33.73 -9.84 4.80
C VAL A 408 -33.98 -11.15 4.06
N VAL A 409 -33.08 -11.54 3.15
CA VAL A 409 -33.18 -12.79 2.38
C VAL A 409 -33.15 -14.01 3.31
N ALA A 410 -32.19 -14.05 4.23
CA ALA A 410 -32.05 -15.14 5.19
C ALA A 410 -33.26 -15.28 6.11
N SER A 411 -33.80 -14.16 6.63
CA SER A 411 -35.01 -14.19 7.47
C SER A 411 -36.23 -14.64 6.72
N MET A 412 -36.37 -14.28 5.44
CA MET A 412 -37.46 -14.72 4.60
C MET A 412 -37.45 -16.26 4.39
N LEU A 413 -36.27 -16.83 4.14
CA LEU A 413 -36.09 -18.28 4.00
C LEU A 413 -36.35 -19.00 5.32
N ALA A 414 -35.81 -18.50 6.43
CA ALA A 414 -35.98 -19.07 7.76
C ALA A 414 -37.44 -19.10 8.21
N VAL A 415 -38.16 -17.98 8.04
CA VAL A 415 -39.57 -17.89 8.41
C VAL A 415 -40.46 -18.80 7.54
N ARG A 416 -40.21 -18.82 6.22
CA ARG A 416 -40.96 -19.72 5.33
C ARG A 416 -40.89 -21.20 5.81
N ARG A 417 -39.74 -21.62 6.32
CA ARG A 417 -39.54 -22.96 6.83
C ARG A 417 -40.20 -23.17 8.21
N ALA A 418 -40.03 -22.21 9.12
CA ALA A 418 -40.65 -22.23 10.45
C ALA A 418 -42.19 -22.25 10.38
N MET A 419 -42.78 -21.54 9.43
CA MET A 419 -44.25 -21.49 9.26
C MET A 419 -44.84 -22.76 8.67
N LYS A 420 -44.06 -23.63 8.01
CA LYS A 420 -44.51 -24.95 7.51
C LYS A 420 -44.56 -26.02 8.60
N VAL A 421 -43.97 -25.78 9.76
CA VAL A 421 -44.00 -26.69 10.89
C VAL A 421 -45.42 -26.69 11.49
N ASP A 422 -46.04 -27.86 11.60
CA ASP A 422 -47.38 -28.00 12.16
C ASP A 422 -47.32 -27.77 13.68
N ALA A 423 -48.11 -26.81 14.20
CA ALA A 423 -48.12 -26.47 15.62
C ALA A 423 -48.54 -27.66 16.51
N ARG A 424 -49.31 -28.61 15.98
CA ARG A 424 -49.78 -29.79 16.71
C ARG A 424 -48.65 -30.81 16.96
N SER A 425 -47.73 -30.97 16.00
CA SER A 425 -46.62 -31.93 16.11
C SER A 425 -45.51 -31.47 17.08
N VAL A 426 -45.43 -30.17 17.38
CA VAL A 426 -44.40 -29.60 18.24
C VAL A 426 -44.79 -29.54 19.72
N LEU A 427 -46.10 -29.54 20.00
CA LEU A 427 -46.66 -29.50 21.37
C LEU A 427 -47.07 -30.87 21.90
N GLY A 428 -47.04 -31.89 21.05
CA GLY A 428 -47.44 -33.27 21.41
C GLY A 428 -46.28 -34.20 21.80
N THR A 429 -45.08 -33.64 21.89
CA THR A 429 -43.85 -34.25 22.46
C THR A 429 -43.41 -33.47 23.68
#